data_9c20e699b3aaa9bbaa0a9d84c04b08ea
#
_entry.id   9c20e699b3aaa9bbaa0a9d84c04b08ea
#
_cell.length_a   1.000
_cell.length_b   1.000
_cell.length_c   1.000
_cell.angle_alpha   90.00
_cell.angle_beta   90.00
_cell.angle_gamma   90.00
#
_symmetry.space_group_name_H-M   'P 1'
#
loop_
_entity.id
_entity.type
_entity.pdbx_description
1 polymer ?
#
loop_
_entity_poly.entity_id
_entity_poly.type
_entity_poly.pdbx_seq_one_letter_code
_entity_poly.pdbx_strand_id
1 'polypeptide(L)'
;MCIEQLSDNPRALIRGAAGTGKTMLAIEAVKQAIANKEKTAFFCFNRLLGDWLEDYFENDEKNEDLLFVGSFHRYMIKLLKEMGVSAGDEADKQNPRYYTEQLPSIVVEKLGDCIAKFDKIVVDEAQDLFSQEYLRVMDLILRGGISKGTWIMFGDFTMQSIYSKGMTENEYLEMLQDRSFFSIFRLNKNCRNTRKICLEIENIIGIPENPAFCDGIDTPAVNHILYDNIEDQKSKVEKLLQDLLDDGVPASDIVILSPRKRVNSVVNLLDGFGIDNYSIAAQGRVRFSSVQAFKGLESSAVILTDIESYEDEKLIYIGLTRARIILNIFETKKASAERTKLFVERRLNNGG
;
A
#
# COMPACT_ATOMS: atom_id res chain seq x y z
N MET A 1 -1.51 -13.39 -17.17
CA MET A 1 -2.68 -13.88 -16.42
C MET A 1 -3.88 -13.17 -16.98
N CYS A 2 -4.84 -13.90 -17.50
CA CYS A 2 -6.08 -13.32 -18.01
C CYS A 2 -7.08 -13.19 -16.84
N ILE A 3 -7.81 -12.09 -16.76
CA ILE A 3 -8.86 -11.86 -15.77
C ILE A 3 -9.92 -12.97 -15.83
N GLU A 4 -10.18 -13.51 -17.02
CA GLU A 4 -11.06 -14.68 -17.23
C GLU A 4 -10.65 -15.90 -16.38
N GLN A 5 -9.36 -16.13 -16.17
CA GLN A 5 -8.90 -17.22 -15.28
C GLN A 5 -9.23 -16.98 -13.80
N LEU A 6 -9.43 -15.72 -13.38
CA LEU A 6 -9.87 -15.40 -12.04
C LEU A 6 -11.37 -15.67 -11.84
N SER A 7 -12.19 -15.49 -12.89
CA SER A 7 -13.64 -15.74 -12.82
C SER A 7 -13.95 -17.23 -12.65
N ASP A 8 -13.08 -18.10 -13.17
CA ASP A 8 -13.25 -19.56 -13.05
C ASP A 8 -12.83 -20.11 -11.66
N ASN A 9 -12.15 -19.27 -10.86
CA ASN A 9 -11.63 -19.65 -9.55
C ASN A 9 -12.35 -18.87 -8.45
N PRO A 10 -13.26 -19.49 -7.69
CA PRO A 10 -14.03 -18.80 -6.65
C PRO A 10 -13.13 -18.30 -5.50
N ARG A 11 -11.93 -18.86 -5.36
CA ARG A 11 -10.97 -18.48 -4.33
C ARG A 11 -9.57 -18.39 -4.92
N ALA A 12 -8.98 -17.19 -4.87
CA ALA A 12 -7.68 -16.95 -5.46
C ALA A 12 -6.81 -16.04 -4.59
N LEU A 13 -5.53 -16.37 -4.49
CA LEU A 13 -4.48 -15.53 -3.93
C LEU A 13 -3.55 -15.07 -5.05
N ILE A 14 -3.51 -13.76 -5.30
CA ILE A 14 -2.66 -13.14 -6.32
C ILE A 14 -1.48 -12.49 -5.62
N ARG A 15 -0.29 -13.00 -5.90
CA ARG A 15 0.97 -12.55 -5.31
C ARG A 15 1.77 -11.75 -6.32
N GLY A 16 2.42 -10.70 -5.87
CA GLY A 16 3.33 -9.92 -6.71
C GLY A 16 4.00 -8.80 -5.95
N ALA A 17 5.20 -8.43 -6.38
CA ALA A 17 5.94 -7.29 -5.85
C ALA A 17 5.17 -5.98 -6.06
N ALA A 18 5.68 -4.87 -5.50
CA ALA A 18 5.14 -3.54 -5.78
C ALA A 18 5.12 -3.27 -7.29
N GLY A 19 4.17 -2.50 -7.76
CA GLY A 19 4.10 -2.10 -9.17
C GLY A 19 3.62 -3.16 -10.15
N THR A 20 3.25 -4.36 -9.71
CA THR A 20 2.81 -5.45 -10.61
C THR A 20 1.34 -5.37 -11.03
N GLY A 21 0.60 -4.31 -10.66
CA GLY A 21 -0.78 -4.09 -11.08
C GLY A 21 -1.84 -4.77 -10.23
N LYS A 22 -1.51 -5.23 -9.02
CA LYS A 22 -2.45 -5.90 -8.10
C LYS A 22 -3.73 -5.11 -7.89
N THR A 23 -3.62 -3.84 -7.48
CA THR A 23 -4.76 -2.94 -7.23
C THR A 23 -5.66 -2.78 -8.46
N MET A 24 -5.08 -2.66 -9.67
CA MET A 24 -5.88 -2.55 -10.90
C MET A 24 -6.64 -3.84 -11.21
N LEU A 25 -6.03 -5.00 -10.97
CA LEU A 25 -6.71 -6.29 -11.10
C LEU A 25 -7.80 -6.47 -10.04
N ALA A 26 -7.56 -5.97 -8.81
CA ALA A 26 -8.57 -5.98 -7.75
C ALA A 26 -9.80 -5.13 -8.13
N ILE A 27 -9.58 -3.92 -8.64
CA ILE A 27 -10.64 -3.03 -9.15
C ILE A 27 -11.44 -3.74 -10.25
N GLU A 28 -10.76 -4.38 -11.20
CA GLU A 28 -11.45 -5.07 -12.29
C GLU A 28 -12.26 -6.28 -11.78
N ALA A 29 -11.75 -7.04 -10.81
CA ALA A 29 -12.47 -8.13 -10.18
C ALA A 29 -13.74 -7.66 -9.45
N VAL A 30 -13.70 -6.45 -8.85
CA VAL A 30 -14.85 -5.79 -8.23
C VAL A 30 -15.86 -5.38 -9.29
N LYS A 31 -15.43 -4.74 -10.38
CA LYS A 31 -16.31 -4.32 -11.49
C LYS A 31 -17.06 -5.52 -12.09
N GLN A 32 -16.38 -6.65 -12.30
CA GLN A 32 -17.00 -7.87 -12.81
C GLN A 32 -18.03 -8.43 -11.82
N ALA A 33 -17.72 -8.44 -10.51
CA ALA A 33 -18.66 -8.89 -9.49
C ALA A 33 -19.95 -8.05 -9.47
N ILE A 34 -19.81 -6.73 -9.55
CA ILE A 34 -20.95 -5.80 -9.62
C ILE A 34 -21.77 -6.05 -10.90
N ALA A 35 -21.11 -6.23 -12.03
CA ALA A 35 -21.79 -6.54 -13.30
C ALA A 35 -22.62 -7.85 -13.20
N ASN A 36 -22.15 -8.82 -12.41
CA ASN A 36 -22.83 -10.06 -12.08
C ASN A 36 -23.88 -9.90 -10.97
N LYS A 37 -24.09 -8.70 -10.44
CA LYS A 37 -24.99 -8.39 -9.31
C LYS A 37 -24.60 -9.11 -8.00
N GLU A 38 -23.33 -9.41 -7.82
CA GLU A 38 -22.80 -9.98 -6.58
C GLU A 38 -22.58 -8.87 -5.55
N LYS A 39 -23.16 -9.02 -4.37
CA LYS A 39 -22.91 -8.10 -3.25
C LYS A 39 -21.48 -8.26 -2.78
N THR A 40 -20.66 -7.25 -3.04
CA THR A 40 -19.22 -7.33 -2.95
C THR A 40 -18.64 -6.38 -1.89
N ALA A 41 -17.67 -6.85 -1.12
CA ALA A 41 -16.81 -5.97 -0.31
C ALA A 41 -15.41 -5.88 -0.92
N PHE A 42 -14.91 -4.66 -1.04
CA PHE A 42 -13.54 -4.38 -1.43
C PHE A 42 -12.77 -3.76 -0.27
N PHE A 43 -11.93 -4.57 0.36
CA PHE A 43 -11.19 -4.20 1.55
C PHE A 43 -9.72 -3.95 1.25
N CYS A 44 -9.14 -2.98 1.99
CA CYS A 44 -7.71 -2.82 2.14
C CYS A 44 -7.37 -2.53 3.61
N PHE A 45 -6.08 -2.57 3.97
CA PHE A 45 -5.64 -2.22 5.31
C PHE A 45 -5.52 -0.71 5.50
N ASN A 46 -4.86 -0.05 4.54
CA ASN A 46 -4.48 1.35 4.63
C ASN A 46 -5.68 2.28 4.41
N ARG A 47 -5.84 3.28 5.30
CA ARG A 47 -6.92 4.25 5.20
C ARG A 47 -6.84 5.09 3.92
N LEU A 48 -5.65 5.63 3.59
CA LEU A 48 -5.51 6.50 2.41
C LEU A 48 -5.78 5.73 1.10
N LEU A 49 -5.37 4.46 1.03
CA LEU A 49 -5.74 3.60 -0.10
C LEU A 49 -7.25 3.37 -0.11
N GLY A 50 -7.86 3.14 1.05
CA GLY A 50 -9.32 2.97 1.17
C GLY A 50 -10.08 4.21 0.69
N ASP A 51 -9.65 5.39 1.11
CA ASP A 51 -10.23 6.66 0.69
C ASP A 51 -10.09 6.87 -0.83
N TRP A 52 -8.93 6.51 -1.42
CA TRP A 52 -8.69 6.57 -2.85
C TRP A 52 -9.57 5.59 -3.64
N LEU A 53 -9.76 4.39 -3.13
CA LEU A 53 -10.63 3.39 -3.74
C LEU A 53 -12.11 3.80 -3.66
N GLU A 54 -12.54 4.40 -2.55
CA GLU A 54 -13.90 4.98 -2.42
C GLU A 54 -14.13 6.03 -3.50
N ASP A 55 -13.25 7.04 -3.60
CA ASP A 55 -13.34 8.10 -4.63
C ASP A 55 -13.38 7.53 -6.06
N TYR A 56 -12.60 6.47 -6.31
CA TYR A 56 -12.59 5.80 -7.61
C TYR A 56 -13.94 5.21 -7.98
N PHE A 57 -14.69 4.69 -7.00
CA PHE A 57 -15.99 4.04 -7.22
C PHE A 57 -17.21 4.96 -6.99
N GLU A 58 -17.04 6.12 -6.31
CA GLU A 58 -18.13 7.07 -6.01
C GLU A 58 -18.83 7.63 -7.27
N ASN A 59 -18.14 7.68 -8.40
CA ASN A 59 -18.71 8.15 -9.66
C ASN A 59 -19.70 7.15 -10.30
N ASP A 60 -19.96 6.02 -9.67
CA ASP A 60 -20.83 4.96 -10.19
C ASP A 60 -22.07 4.78 -9.27
N GLU A 61 -22.96 5.79 -9.26
CA GLU A 61 -24.18 5.90 -8.39
C GLU A 61 -25.10 4.67 -8.41
N LYS A 62 -24.90 3.73 -9.35
CA LYS A 62 -25.77 2.54 -9.51
C LYS A 62 -25.44 1.40 -8.55
N ASN A 63 -24.38 1.49 -7.75
CA ASN A 63 -23.81 0.34 -7.04
C ASN A 63 -23.81 0.44 -5.51
N GLU A 64 -24.41 1.48 -4.91
CA GLU A 64 -24.40 1.70 -3.44
C GLU A 64 -24.91 0.51 -2.62
N ASP A 65 -25.92 -0.20 -3.14
CA ASP A 65 -26.49 -1.37 -2.46
C ASP A 65 -25.65 -2.65 -2.65
N LEU A 66 -24.81 -2.69 -3.68
CA LEU A 66 -24.04 -3.87 -4.07
C LEU A 66 -22.58 -3.83 -3.62
N LEU A 67 -22.04 -2.65 -3.32
CA LEU A 67 -20.62 -2.49 -3.07
C LEU A 67 -20.31 -1.78 -1.76
N PHE A 68 -19.48 -2.40 -0.95
CA PHE A 68 -18.70 -1.69 0.08
C PHE A 68 -17.25 -1.57 -0.36
N VAL A 69 -16.69 -0.36 -0.32
CA VAL A 69 -15.26 -0.08 -0.56
C VAL A 69 -14.68 0.62 0.66
N GLY A 70 -13.43 0.32 0.98
CA GLY A 70 -12.69 1.07 2.00
C GLY A 70 -11.79 0.22 2.88
N SER A 71 -11.23 0.84 3.92
CA SER A 71 -10.40 0.10 4.86
C SER A 71 -11.23 -0.88 5.69
N PHE A 72 -10.67 -2.07 5.95
CA PHE A 72 -11.34 -3.10 6.73
C PHE A 72 -11.70 -2.64 8.15
N HIS A 73 -10.85 -1.81 8.74
CA HIS A 73 -11.11 -1.21 10.04
C HIS A 73 -12.34 -0.29 10.03
N ARG A 74 -12.50 0.54 8.98
CA ARG A 74 -13.68 1.39 8.80
C ARG A 74 -14.96 0.54 8.69
N TYR A 75 -14.89 -0.55 7.96
CA TYR A 75 -16.01 -1.48 7.87
C TYR A 75 -16.41 -2.07 9.22
N MET A 76 -15.43 -2.56 10.00
CA MET A 76 -15.70 -3.10 11.34
C MET A 76 -16.34 -2.06 12.27
N ILE A 77 -15.84 -0.82 12.27
CA ILE A 77 -16.41 0.28 13.05
C ILE A 77 -17.85 0.60 12.59
N LYS A 78 -18.10 0.66 11.28
CA LYS A 78 -19.43 0.86 10.71
C LYS A 78 -20.38 -0.25 11.17
N LEU A 79 -19.93 -1.49 11.11
CA LEU A 79 -20.71 -2.67 11.50
C LEU A 79 -21.12 -2.62 12.98
N LEU A 80 -20.19 -2.31 13.89
CA LEU A 80 -20.49 -2.13 15.31
C LEU A 80 -21.48 -0.98 15.55
N LYS A 81 -21.32 0.13 14.84
CA LYS A 81 -22.25 1.28 14.92
C LYS A 81 -23.66 0.90 14.47
N GLU A 82 -23.83 0.14 13.40
CA GLU A 82 -25.12 -0.39 12.93
C GLU A 82 -25.79 -1.27 13.99
N MET A 83 -25.00 -1.96 14.80
CA MET A 83 -25.49 -2.81 15.90
C MET A 83 -25.71 -2.05 17.20
N GLY A 84 -25.47 -0.72 17.23
CA GLY A 84 -25.57 0.08 18.46
C GLY A 84 -24.45 -0.19 19.48
N VAL A 85 -23.34 -0.78 19.04
CA VAL A 85 -22.19 -1.14 19.88
C VAL A 85 -21.10 -0.08 19.74
N SER A 86 -20.51 0.36 20.85
CA SER A 86 -19.33 1.24 20.82
C SER A 86 -18.13 0.49 20.27
N ALA A 87 -17.42 1.13 19.36
CA ALA A 87 -16.13 0.64 18.88
C ALA A 87 -14.95 1.07 19.78
N GLY A 88 -15.18 1.31 21.06
CA GLY A 88 -14.18 1.82 21.99
C GLY A 88 -14.06 3.33 22.01
N ASP A 89 -13.34 3.85 22.98
CA ASP A 89 -13.07 5.29 23.12
C ASP A 89 -11.75 5.72 22.46
N GLU A 90 -11.38 6.99 22.60
CA GLU A 90 -10.14 7.53 22.02
C GLU A 90 -8.87 6.96 22.70
N ALA A 91 -8.96 6.54 23.96
CA ALA A 91 -7.85 5.91 24.67
C ALA A 91 -7.61 4.49 24.14
N ASP A 92 -8.68 3.74 23.86
CA ASP A 92 -8.60 2.42 23.24
C ASP A 92 -7.90 2.50 21.88
N LYS A 93 -8.28 3.48 21.04
CA LYS A 93 -7.71 3.70 19.70
C LYS A 93 -6.22 4.10 19.69
N GLN A 94 -5.70 4.60 20.83
CA GLN A 94 -4.27 4.87 21.00
C GLN A 94 -3.46 3.61 21.29
N ASN A 95 -4.11 2.51 21.67
CA ASN A 95 -3.44 1.23 21.87
C ASN A 95 -2.97 0.66 20.52
N PRO A 96 -1.69 0.34 20.32
CA PRO A 96 -1.18 -0.23 19.08
C PRO A 96 -1.88 -1.53 18.64
N ARG A 97 -2.43 -2.28 19.61
CA ARG A 97 -3.14 -3.55 19.34
C ARG A 97 -4.64 -3.39 19.14
N TYR A 98 -5.16 -2.17 19.29
CA TYR A 98 -6.60 -1.94 19.16
C TYR A 98 -7.13 -2.43 17.81
N TYR A 99 -6.55 -1.94 16.73
CA TYR A 99 -7.03 -2.26 15.38
C TYR A 99 -6.75 -3.70 14.96
N THR A 100 -5.64 -4.28 15.42
CA THR A 100 -5.20 -5.62 14.98
C THR A 100 -5.76 -6.77 15.81
N GLU A 101 -6.16 -6.52 17.06
CA GLU A 101 -6.59 -7.57 17.99
C GLU A 101 -7.95 -7.25 18.63
N GLN A 102 -8.10 -6.07 19.24
CA GLN A 102 -9.29 -5.77 20.04
C GLN A 102 -10.54 -5.51 19.17
N LEU A 103 -10.45 -4.65 18.19
CA LEU A 103 -11.56 -4.32 17.30
C LEU A 103 -12.12 -5.56 16.58
N PRO A 104 -11.30 -6.42 15.92
CA PRO A 104 -11.80 -7.66 15.35
C PRO A 104 -12.44 -8.60 16.37
N SER A 105 -11.87 -8.71 17.59
CA SER A 105 -12.42 -9.56 18.64
C SER A 105 -13.79 -9.07 19.11
N ILE A 106 -13.98 -7.77 19.29
CA ILE A 106 -15.29 -7.16 19.62
C ILE A 106 -16.30 -7.49 18.51
N VAL A 107 -15.90 -7.35 17.24
CA VAL A 107 -16.78 -7.65 16.11
C VAL A 107 -17.19 -9.12 16.12
N VAL A 108 -16.25 -10.05 16.30
CA VAL A 108 -16.54 -11.50 16.37
C VAL A 108 -17.49 -11.82 17.52
N GLU A 109 -17.26 -11.26 18.72
CA GLU A 109 -18.11 -11.47 19.88
C GLU A 109 -19.54 -10.98 19.65
N LYS A 110 -19.72 -9.82 19.02
CA LYS A 110 -21.01 -9.17 18.86
C LYS A 110 -21.80 -9.68 17.64
N LEU A 111 -21.13 -10.16 16.59
CA LEU A 111 -21.80 -10.72 15.41
C LEU A 111 -22.49 -12.07 15.71
N GLY A 112 -22.03 -12.83 16.72
CA GLY A 112 -22.58 -14.16 17.01
C GLY A 112 -22.46 -15.09 15.79
N ASP A 113 -23.52 -15.87 15.55
CA ASP A 113 -23.56 -16.80 14.42
C ASP A 113 -23.98 -16.08 13.13
N CYS A 114 -23.02 -15.91 12.23
CA CYS A 114 -23.13 -15.64 10.81
C CYS A 114 -24.13 -14.57 10.35
N ILE A 115 -23.63 -13.37 10.06
CA ILE A 115 -24.34 -12.40 9.20
C ILE A 115 -23.62 -12.35 7.85
N ALA A 116 -23.84 -13.34 6.97
CA ALA A 116 -23.31 -13.29 5.61
C ALA A 116 -23.89 -12.09 4.86
N LYS A 117 -23.10 -11.01 4.78
CA LYS A 117 -23.48 -9.74 4.13
C LYS A 117 -23.06 -9.69 2.67
N PHE A 118 -22.01 -10.42 2.29
CA PHE A 118 -21.41 -10.34 0.96
C PHE A 118 -21.36 -11.68 0.26
N ASP A 119 -21.59 -11.65 -1.04
CA ASP A 119 -21.41 -12.79 -1.93
C ASP A 119 -19.94 -12.99 -2.29
N LYS A 120 -19.18 -11.88 -2.35
CA LYS A 120 -17.76 -11.87 -2.69
C LYS A 120 -16.98 -10.88 -1.84
N ILE A 121 -15.75 -11.25 -1.46
CA ILE A 121 -14.77 -10.37 -0.83
C ILE A 121 -13.55 -10.26 -1.74
N VAL A 122 -13.16 -9.02 -2.03
CA VAL A 122 -11.88 -8.67 -2.67
C VAL A 122 -11.02 -7.95 -1.65
N VAL A 123 -9.75 -8.35 -1.51
CA VAL A 123 -8.82 -7.75 -0.55
C VAL A 123 -7.58 -7.27 -1.28
N ASP A 124 -7.25 -6.00 -1.19
CA ASP A 124 -5.95 -5.48 -1.61
C ASP A 124 -5.01 -5.28 -0.42
N GLU A 125 -3.70 -5.37 -0.63
CA GLU A 125 -2.66 -5.36 0.41
C GLU A 125 -2.92 -6.42 1.50
N ALA A 126 -3.35 -7.61 1.08
CA ALA A 126 -3.84 -8.68 1.95
C ALA A 126 -2.83 -9.12 3.02
N GLN A 127 -1.51 -9.00 2.77
CA GLN A 127 -0.47 -9.34 3.75
C GLN A 127 -0.60 -8.58 5.08
N ASP A 128 -1.26 -7.42 5.09
CA ASP A 128 -1.50 -6.64 6.30
C ASP A 128 -2.81 -7.03 7.03
N LEU A 129 -3.66 -7.82 6.36
CA LEU A 129 -4.94 -8.31 6.88
C LEU A 129 -4.91 -9.82 7.19
N PHE A 130 -3.72 -10.43 7.21
CA PHE A 130 -3.55 -11.83 7.57
C PHE A 130 -3.29 -11.98 9.07
N SER A 131 -4.37 -12.09 9.82
CA SER A 131 -4.36 -12.56 11.21
C SER A 131 -5.56 -13.46 11.45
N GLN A 132 -5.50 -14.27 12.51
CA GLN A 132 -6.61 -15.15 12.87
C GLN A 132 -7.88 -14.34 13.15
N GLU A 133 -7.73 -13.16 13.76
CA GLU A 133 -8.81 -12.26 14.12
C GLU A 133 -9.49 -11.68 12.88
N TYR A 134 -8.72 -11.18 11.93
CA TYR A 134 -9.26 -10.64 10.67
C TYR A 134 -9.94 -11.72 9.82
N LEU A 135 -9.31 -12.89 9.71
CA LEU A 135 -9.90 -14.01 8.95
C LEU A 135 -11.21 -14.49 9.57
N ARG A 136 -11.35 -14.46 10.91
CA ARG A 136 -12.62 -14.76 11.58
C ARG A 136 -13.72 -13.76 11.23
N VAL A 137 -13.41 -12.46 11.19
CA VAL A 137 -14.40 -11.45 10.77
C VAL A 137 -14.80 -11.68 9.32
N MET A 138 -13.84 -11.93 8.42
CA MET A 138 -14.13 -12.23 7.01
C MET A 138 -15.00 -13.48 6.88
N ASP A 139 -14.74 -14.51 7.67
CA ASP A 139 -15.53 -15.76 7.67
C ASP A 139 -16.99 -15.52 8.05
N LEU A 140 -17.26 -14.63 9.00
CA LEU A 140 -18.61 -14.28 9.44
C LEU A 140 -19.41 -13.45 8.44
N ILE A 141 -18.74 -12.56 7.68
CA ILE A 141 -19.41 -11.62 6.79
C ILE A 141 -19.53 -12.13 5.34
N LEU A 142 -18.79 -13.16 4.97
CA LEU A 142 -18.80 -13.77 3.63
C LEU A 142 -19.79 -14.93 3.58
N ARG A 143 -20.65 -14.98 2.58
CA ARG A 143 -21.53 -16.12 2.35
C ARG A 143 -20.70 -17.38 2.08
N GLY A 144 -20.89 -18.41 2.91
CA GLY A 144 -20.13 -19.65 2.88
C GLY A 144 -18.76 -19.56 3.55
N GLY A 145 -18.43 -18.41 4.16
CA GLY A 145 -17.17 -18.18 4.86
C GLY A 145 -15.94 -18.27 3.96
N ILE A 146 -14.75 -18.21 4.56
CA ILE A 146 -13.48 -18.35 3.83
C ILE A 146 -13.37 -19.73 3.15
N SER A 147 -13.95 -20.77 3.74
CA SER A 147 -13.80 -22.13 3.26
C SER A 147 -14.56 -22.42 1.96
N LYS A 148 -15.77 -21.86 1.77
CA LYS A 148 -16.67 -22.14 0.65
C LYS A 148 -17.10 -20.90 -0.12
N GLY A 149 -16.94 -19.70 0.45
CA GLY A 149 -17.32 -18.44 -0.16
C GLY A 149 -16.39 -18.02 -1.30
N THR A 150 -16.77 -16.98 -2.00
CA THR A 150 -15.97 -16.42 -3.11
C THR A 150 -15.10 -15.27 -2.63
N TRP A 151 -13.79 -15.38 -2.81
CA TRP A 151 -12.87 -14.32 -2.44
C TRP A 151 -11.63 -14.28 -3.32
N ILE A 152 -11.10 -13.07 -3.50
CA ILE A 152 -9.84 -12.83 -4.20
C ILE A 152 -8.98 -11.92 -3.32
N MET A 153 -7.77 -12.36 -3.00
CA MET A 153 -6.83 -11.62 -2.16
C MET A 153 -5.57 -11.28 -2.97
N PHE A 154 -5.17 -10.02 -2.91
CA PHE A 154 -3.98 -9.50 -3.58
C PHE A 154 -2.96 -9.05 -2.55
N GLY A 155 -1.69 -9.48 -2.67
CA GLY A 155 -0.68 -9.09 -1.70
C GLY A 155 0.76 -9.25 -2.17
N ASP A 156 1.64 -8.54 -1.46
CA ASP A 156 3.09 -8.69 -1.53
C ASP A 156 3.59 -9.26 -0.21
N PHE A 157 3.81 -10.55 -0.18
CA PHE A 157 4.17 -11.29 1.03
C PHE A 157 5.69 -11.32 1.29
N THR A 158 6.48 -10.76 0.38
CA THR A 158 7.95 -10.77 0.48
C THR A 158 8.48 -9.57 1.25
N MET A 159 8.14 -8.36 0.84
CA MET A 159 8.77 -7.15 1.38
C MET A 159 7.81 -6.11 1.97
N GLN A 160 6.53 -6.11 1.60
CA GLN A 160 5.61 -5.06 2.06
C GLN A 160 4.87 -5.37 3.37
N SER A 161 5.22 -6.44 4.04
CA SER A 161 4.58 -6.88 5.29
C SER A 161 5.12 -6.11 6.50
N ILE A 162 4.73 -4.84 6.66
CA ILE A 162 5.18 -4.00 7.80
C ILE A 162 4.46 -4.38 9.10
N TYR A 163 3.19 -4.70 9.02
CA TYR A 163 2.31 -4.90 10.18
C TYR A 163 2.22 -6.36 10.62
N SER A 164 2.72 -7.28 9.82
CA SER A 164 2.80 -8.68 10.21
C SER A 164 3.98 -8.91 11.17
N LYS A 165 3.71 -9.50 12.29
CA LYS A 165 4.64 -9.79 13.39
C LYS A 165 5.78 -10.78 13.00
N GLY A 166 6.45 -10.54 11.87
CA GLY A 166 7.55 -11.39 11.38
C GLY A 166 7.12 -12.70 10.73
N MET A 167 5.85 -12.85 10.37
CA MET A 167 5.37 -14.04 9.66
C MET A 167 6.03 -14.15 8.29
N THR A 168 6.46 -15.35 7.97
CA THR A 168 6.97 -15.73 6.65
C THR A 168 5.82 -15.93 5.67
N GLU A 169 6.14 -15.91 4.38
CA GLU A 169 5.17 -16.19 3.34
C GLU A 169 4.53 -17.59 3.48
N ASN A 170 5.28 -18.58 3.91
CA ASN A 170 4.76 -19.93 4.12
C ASN A 170 3.75 -19.98 5.26
N GLU A 171 3.98 -19.27 6.36
CA GLU A 171 3.03 -19.19 7.47
C GLU A 171 1.71 -18.55 7.05
N TYR A 172 1.74 -17.53 6.16
CA TYR A 172 0.51 -16.97 5.57
C TYR A 172 -0.24 -18.00 4.72
N LEU A 173 0.49 -18.75 3.90
CA LEU A 173 -0.13 -19.78 3.03
C LEU A 173 -0.74 -20.89 3.86
N GLU A 174 -0.03 -21.40 4.85
CA GLU A 174 -0.53 -22.41 5.78
C GLU A 174 -1.82 -21.96 6.47
N MET A 175 -1.84 -20.73 6.99
CA MET A 175 -3.03 -20.17 7.66
C MET A 175 -4.27 -20.15 6.76
N LEU A 176 -4.13 -19.92 5.43
CA LEU A 176 -5.23 -20.01 4.48
C LEU A 176 -5.53 -21.44 4.06
N GLN A 177 -4.52 -22.27 3.85
CA GLN A 177 -4.66 -23.66 3.41
C GLN A 177 -5.38 -24.50 4.46
N ASP A 178 -5.17 -24.21 5.75
CA ASP A 178 -5.91 -24.83 6.85
C ASP A 178 -7.43 -24.55 6.81
N ARG A 179 -7.82 -23.48 6.11
CA ARG A 179 -9.22 -23.01 6.03
C ARG A 179 -9.90 -23.32 4.69
N SER A 180 -9.13 -23.33 3.59
CA SER A 180 -9.71 -23.36 2.25
C SER A 180 -8.76 -23.89 1.20
N PHE A 181 -9.33 -24.49 0.15
CA PHE A 181 -8.61 -24.72 -1.11
C PHE A 181 -8.75 -23.49 -2.00
N PHE A 182 -7.63 -23.02 -2.56
CA PHE A 182 -7.57 -21.84 -3.43
C PHE A 182 -6.46 -21.93 -4.46
N SER A 183 -6.58 -21.15 -5.54
CA SER A 183 -5.57 -21.04 -6.57
C SER A 183 -4.58 -19.92 -6.24
N ILE A 184 -3.29 -20.14 -6.54
CA ILE A 184 -2.24 -19.14 -6.36
C ILE A 184 -1.77 -18.66 -7.73
N PHE A 185 -1.81 -17.35 -7.95
CA PHE A 185 -1.29 -16.70 -9.14
C PHE A 185 -0.13 -15.77 -8.77
N ARG A 186 0.86 -15.66 -9.65
CA ARG A 186 2.00 -14.77 -9.47
C ARG A 186 2.08 -13.74 -10.57
N LEU A 187 2.22 -12.48 -10.17
CA LEU A 187 2.53 -11.36 -11.03
C LEU A 187 4.02 -11.05 -10.89
N ASN A 188 4.73 -11.03 -12.00
CA ASN A 188 6.19 -10.93 -12.02
C ASN A 188 6.71 -9.77 -12.86
N LYS A 189 5.83 -8.92 -13.42
CA LYS A 189 6.23 -7.73 -14.17
C LYS A 189 5.89 -6.47 -13.42
N ASN A 190 6.87 -5.61 -13.20
CA ASN A 190 6.64 -4.27 -12.66
C ASN A 190 6.15 -3.34 -13.77
N CYS A 191 4.90 -2.92 -13.67
CA CYS A 191 4.22 -2.05 -14.64
C CYS A 191 4.11 -0.59 -14.16
N ARG A 192 4.74 -0.23 -13.04
CA ARG A 192 4.66 1.09 -12.41
C ARG A 192 5.94 1.89 -12.59
N ASN A 193 7.03 1.32 -12.11
CA ASN A 193 8.28 2.04 -11.96
C ASN A 193 9.09 2.03 -13.26
N THR A 194 9.81 3.11 -13.53
CA THR A 194 10.77 3.14 -14.63
C THR A 194 11.92 2.18 -14.41
N ARG A 195 12.63 1.82 -15.48
CA ARG A 195 13.80 0.93 -15.38
C ARG A 195 14.86 1.46 -14.42
N LYS A 196 15.12 2.78 -14.40
CA LYS A 196 16.12 3.39 -13.51
C LYS A 196 15.72 3.26 -12.05
N ILE A 197 14.42 3.44 -11.74
CA ILE A 197 13.89 3.22 -10.37
C ILE A 197 13.96 1.73 -10.00
N CYS A 198 13.59 0.82 -10.90
CA CYS A 198 13.72 -0.63 -10.65
C CYS A 198 15.17 -1.03 -10.36
N LEU A 199 16.13 -0.53 -11.13
CA LEU A 199 17.56 -0.78 -10.88
C LEU A 199 18.01 -0.24 -9.53
N GLU A 200 17.52 0.94 -9.12
CA GLU A 200 17.85 1.49 -7.81
C GLU A 200 17.27 0.64 -6.66
N ILE A 201 16.04 0.17 -6.81
CA ILE A 201 15.42 -0.77 -5.85
C ILE A 201 16.25 -2.05 -5.75
N GLU A 202 16.64 -2.63 -6.88
CA GLU A 202 17.49 -3.83 -6.91
C GLU A 202 18.85 -3.60 -6.24
N ASN A 203 19.47 -2.46 -6.50
CA ASN A 203 20.76 -2.09 -5.93
C ASN A 203 20.71 -1.93 -4.40
N ILE A 204 19.64 -1.35 -3.86
CA ILE A 204 19.51 -1.06 -2.42
C ILE A 204 18.93 -2.27 -1.67
N ILE A 205 17.87 -2.88 -2.22
CA ILE A 205 17.10 -3.93 -1.54
C ILE A 205 17.59 -5.33 -1.89
N GLY A 206 18.19 -5.50 -3.08
CA GLY A 206 18.69 -6.79 -3.54
C GLY A 206 17.62 -7.72 -4.12
N ILE A 207 16.41 -7.21 -4.37
CA ILE A 207 15.33 -7.96 -5.00
C ILE A 207 15.32 -7.63 -6.48
N PRO A 208 15.45 -8.63 -7.38
CA PRO A 208 15.36 -8.38 -8.81
C PRO A 208 13.99 -7.84 -9.18
N GLU A 209 13.97 -6.68 -9.81
CA GLU A 209 12.78 -6.08 -10.38
C GLU A 209 12.71 -6.42 -11.87
N ASN A 210 11.52 -6.76 -12.34
CA ASN A 210 11.27 -7.09 -13.75
C ASN A 210 10.40 -5.99 -14.39
N PRO A 211 10.99 -4.85 -14.83
CA PRO A 211 10.23 -3.75 -15.38
C PRO A 211 9.55 -4.14 -16.70
N ALA A 212 8.27 -3.77 -16.81
CA ALA A 212 7.51 -3.93 -18.07
C ALA A 212 7.77 -2.78 -19.03
N PHE A 213 8.13 -1.61 -18.50
CA PHE A 213 8.45 -0.43 -19.29
C PHE A 213 9.87 -0.50 -19.79
N CYS A 214 9.93 -0.52 -21.06
CA CYS A 214 11.07 -0.88 -21.81
C CYS A 214 11.94 0.29 -22.20
N ASP A 215 13.04 -0.09 -22.62
CA ASP A 215 14.01 0.45 -23.54
C ASP A 215 13.40 1.51 -24.48
N GLY A 216 13.85 2.75 -24.36
CA GLY A 216 13.53 3.83 -25.29
C GLY A 216 12.85 5.07 -24.71
N ILE A 217 12.30 5.01 -23.49
CA ILE A 217 11.87 6.23 -22.80
C ILE A 217 13.05 6.71 -21.95
N ASP A 218 13.64 7.85 -22.32
CA ASP A 218 14.66 8.50 -21.49
C ASP A 218 13.98 9.09 -20.24
N THR A 219 14.11 8.38 -19.12
CA THR A 219 13.56 8.81 -17.85
C THR A 219 14.65 9.43 -16.98
N PRO A 220 14.32 10.38 -16.09
CA PRO A 220 15.29 10.94 -15.16
C PRO A 220 16.03 9.86 -14.37
N ALA A 221 17.27 10.11 -14.03
CA ALA A 221 18.00 9.28 -13.07
C ALA A 221 17.39 9.43 -11.68
N VAL A 222 17.55 8.41 -10.83
CA VAL A 222 17.28 8.56 -9.41
C VAL A 222 18.38 9.46 -8.81
N ASN A 223 17.97 10.53 -8.15
CA ASN A 223 18.89 11.49 -7.56
C ASN A 223 19.03 11.26 -6.05
N HIS A 224 20.27 11.14 -5.59
CA HIS A 224 20.61 11.12 -4.17
C HIS A 224 21.20 12.47 -3.77
N ILE A 225 20.54 13.15 -2.85
CA ILE A 225 20.87 14.51 -2.42
C ILE A 225 21.32 14.44 -0.95
N LEU A 226 22.59 14.68 -0.73
CA LEU A 226 23.16 14.71 0.62
C LEU A 226 22.75 15.98 1.36
N TYR A 227 22.46 15.85 2.64
CA TYR A 227 22.27 16.99 3.53
C TYR A 227 23.08 16.83 4.83
N ASP A 228 23.53 17.95 5.38
CA ASP A 228 24.36 17.98 6.59
C ASP A 228 23.51 18.20 7.86
N ASN A 229 22.42 18.96 7.75
CA ASN A 229 21.51 19.30 8.85
C ASN A 229 20.13 19.67 8.28
N ILE A 230 19.18 19.96 9.16
CA ILE A 230 17.79 20.20 8.75
C ILE A 230 17.61 21.48 7.92
N GLU A 231 18.41 22.53 8.18
CA GLU A 231 18.34 23.78 7.41
C GLU A 231 18.90 23.59 6.00
N ASP A 232 19.99 22.84 5.86
CA ASP A 232 20.55 22.47 4.57
C ASP A 232 19.57 21.60 3.77
N GLN A 233 18.93 20.62 4.45
CA GLN A 233 17.88 19.80 3.84
C GLN A 233 16.72 20.66 3.37
N LYS A 234 16.22 21.57 4.22
CA LYS A 234 15.14 22.51 3.89
C LYS A 234 15.44 23.26 2.59
N SER A 235 16.57 23.95 2.55
CA SER A 235 16.98 24.77 1.39
C SER A 235 17.05 23.94 0.11
N LYS A 236 17.58 22.71 0.19
CA LYS A 236 17.70 21.82 -0.97
C LYS A 236 16.35 21.25 -1.42
N VAL A 237 15.43 20.95 -0.49
CA VAL A 237 14.06 20.50 -0.82
C VAL A 237 13.29 21.64 -1.47
N GLU A 238 13.35 22.86 -0.92
CA GLU A 238 12.70 24.05 -1.51
C GLU A 238 13.19 24.29 -2.94
N LYS A 239 14.50 24.25 -3.15
CA LYS A 239 15.07 24.38 -4.49
C LYS A 239 14.58 23.31 -5.44
N LEU A 240 14.61 22.02 -5.04
CA LEU A 240 14.15 20.92 -5.87
C LEU A 240 12.66 21.04 -6.21
N LEU A 241 11.83 21.47 -5.25
CA LEU A 241 10.40 21.71 -5.49
C LEU A 241 10.19 22.80 -6.54
N GLN A 242 10.94 23.91 -6.42
CA GLN A 242 10.85 24.99 -7.41
C GLN A 242 11.31 24.50 -8.79
N ASP A 243 12.45 23.80 -8.88
CA ASP A 243 12.97 23.26 -10.13
C ASP A 243 11.93 22.32 -10.79
N LEU A 244 11.29 21.41 -10.05
CA LEU A 244 10.26 20.50 -10.57
C LEU A 244 9.02 21.24 -11.09
N LEU A 245 8.57 22.27 -10.36
CA LEU A 245 7.42 23.08 -10.78
C LEU A 245 7.75 23.91 -12.02
N ASP A 246 8.96 24.47 -12.11
CA ASP A 246 9.44 25.25 -13.26
C ASP A 246 9.62 24.34 -14.51
N ASP A 247 10.01 23.09 -14.30
CA ASP A 247 10.06 22.04 -15.35
C ASP A 247 8.67 21.56 -15.79
N GLY A 248 7.60 22.10 -15.19
CA GLY A 248 6.22 21.81 -15.57
C GLY A 248 5.62 20.55 -14.94
N VAL A 249 6.25 19.99 -13.90
CA VAL A 249 5.65 18.87 -13.14
C VAL A 249 4.45 19.41 -12.35
N PRO A 250 3.22 18.90 -12.57
CA PRO A 250 2.07 19.38 -11.84
C PRO A 250 2.25 19.19 -10.33
N ALA A 251 1.90 20.19 -9.53
CA ALA A 251 2.01 20.11 -8.07
C ALA A 251 1.22 18.91 -7.49
N SER A 252 0.09 18.56 -8.11
CA SER A 252 -0.70 17.36 -7.77
C SER A 252 0.03 16.04 -7.99
N ASP A 253 1.04 16.03 -8.83
CA ASP A 253 1.84 14.85 -9.18
C ASP A 253 3.09 14.69 -8.30
N ILE A 254 3.34 15.66 -7.42
CA ILE A 254 4.46 15.65 -6.49
C ILE A 254 3.99 15.23 -5.09
N VAL A 255 4.63 14.20 -4.55
CA VAL A 255 4.44 13.77 -3.16
C VAL A 255 5.77 13.76 -2.44
N ILE A 256 5.81 14.37 -1.27
CA ILE A 256 6.94 14.28 -0.35
C ILE A 256 6.63 13.18 0.65
N LEU A 257 7.51 12.20 0.74
CA LEU A 257 7.41 11.09 1.68
C LEU A 257 8.53 11.15 2.71
N SER A 258 8.20 10.83 3.96
CA SER A 258 9.18 10.74 5.05
C SER A 258 8.93 9.49 5.90
N PRO A 259 9.97 8.85 6.45
CA PRO A 259 9.82 7.87 7.53
C PRO A 259 9.13 8.45 8.77
N ARG A 260 9.15 9.78 8.91
CA ARG A 260 8.68 10.53 10.07
C ARG A 260 7.27 11.08 9.87
N LYS A 261 6.59 11.37 10.97
CA LYS A 261 5.36 12.19 10.93
C LYS A 261 5.74 13.64 10.57
N ARG A 262 4.81 14.39 9.97
CA ARG A 262 5.03 15.77 9.51
C ARG A 262 5.71 16.67 10.55
N VAL A 263 5.25 16.61 11.79
CA VAL A 263 5.80 17.45 12.88
C VAL A 263 7.30 17.24 13.13
N ASN A 264 7.83 16.09 12.75
CA ASN A 264 9.24 15.69 12.93
C ASN A 264 10.02 15.63 11.60
N SER A 265 9.40 16.02 10.50
CA SER A 265 9.99 16.03 9.16
C SER A 265 10.42 17.43 8.76
N VAL A 266 11.40 17.52 7.87
CA VAL A 266 11.79 18.80 7.23
C VAL A 266 10.59 19.52 6.61
N VAL A 267 9.57 18.80 6.19
CA VAL A 267 8.35 19.34 5.56
C VAL A 267 7.60 20.31 6.48
N ASN A 268 7.74 20.15 7.80
CA ASN A 268 7.15 21.08 8.76
C ASN A 268 7.76 22.49 8.73
N LEU A 269 8.94 22.61 8.12
CA LEU A 269 9.68 23.87 7.99
C LEU A 269 9.57 24.48 6.60
N LEU A 270 8.92 23.80 5.64
CA LEU A 270 8.78 24.28 4.27
C LEU A 270 7.63 25.29 4.18
N ASP A 271 7.98 26.55 4.12
CA ASP A 271 7.02 27.64 3.98
C ASP A 271 6.87 28.05 2.49
N GLY A 272 5.68 28.50 2.09
CA GLY A 272 5.47 29.10 0.76
C GLY A 272 5.04 28.13 -0.35
N PHE A 273 5.15 26.81 -0.19
CA PHE A 273 4.73 25.83 -1.21
C PHE A 273 3.31 25.30 -1.05
N GLY A 274 2.60 25.66 0.02
CA GLY A 274 1.23 25.22 0.24
C GLY A 274 1.12 23.67 0.32
N ILE A 275 2.07 23.01 1.01
CA ILE A 275 2.13 21.56 1.12
C ILE A 275 1.04 21.07 2.06
N ASP A 276 0.11 20.30 1.54
CA ASP A 276 -0.97 19.70 2.32
C ASP A 276 -0.61 18.26 2.73
N ASN A 277 -1.22 17.79 3.82
CA ASN A 277 -1.22 16.37 4.10
C ASN A 277 -1.97 15.63 2.98
N TYR A 278 -1.48 14.46 2.60
CA TYR A 278 -2.12 13.68 1.56
C TYR A 278 -3.57 13.39 1.92
N SER A 279 -4.47 13.85 1.09
CA SER A 279 -5.88 13.51 1.08
C SER A 279 -6.38 13.63 -0.36
N ILE A 280 -7.48 12.99 -0.70
CA ILE A 280 -8.08 13.07 -2.04
C ILE A 280 -8.56 14.50 -2.33
N ALA A 281 -9.05 15.18 -1.30
CA ALA A 281 -9.53 16.58 -1.44
C ALA A 281 -8.40 17.60 -1.69
N ALA A 282 -7.13 17.27 -1.45
CA ALA A 282 -5.98 18.17 -1.67
C ALA A 282 -5.53 18.16 -3.13
N GLN A 283 -6.43 18.49 -4.06
CA GLN A 283 -6.10 18.56 -5.49
C GLN A 283 -5.32 19.85 -5.82
N GLY A 284 -4.40 19.74 -6.78
CA GLY A 284 -3.65 20.88 -7.30
C GLY A 284 -2.50 21.39 -6.43
N ARG A 285 -2.13 20.67 -5.36
CA ARG A 285 -1.05 21.03 -4.44
C ARG A 285 -0.03 19.90 -4.27
N VAL A 286 1.19 20.26 -3.88
CA VAL A 286 2.18 19.30 -3.39
C VAL A 286 1.65 18.66 -2.11
N ARG A 287 1.81 17.36 -1.97
CA ARG A 287 1.25 16.59 -0.85
C ARG A 287 2.34 15.93 -0.03
N PHE A 288 2.11 15.83 1.26
CA PHE A 288 2.97 15.12 2.19
C PHE A 288 2.28 13.89 2.77
N SER A 289 3.04 12.80 2.93
CA SER A 289 2.61 11.64 3.73
C SER A 289 3.80 10.97 4.41
N SER A 290 3.56 10.22 5.48
CA SER A 290 4.57 9.26 5.91
C SER A 290 4.61 8.08 4.92
N VAL A 291 5.77 7.44 4.79
CA VAL A 291 5.96 6.28 3.91
C VAL A 291 4.94 5.18 4.23
N GLN A 292 4.72 4.90 5.52
CA GLN A 292 3.76 3.88 5.96
C GLN A 292 2.31 4.22 5.55
N ALA A 293 1.91 5.48 5.73
CA ALA A 293 0.55 5.91 5.39
C ALA A 293 0.31 5.95 3.88
N PHE A 294 1.35 6.14 3.07
CA PHE A 294 1.28 6.18 1.61
C PHE A 294 1.38 4.79 0.94
N LYS A 295 1.51 3.73 1.74
CA LYS A 295 1.54 2.35 1.22
C LYS A 295 0.29 2.06 0.36
N GLY A 296 0.47 1.39 -0.78
CA GLY A 296 -0.58 1.08 -1.76
C GLY A 296 -0.82 2.19 -2.80
N LEU A 297 -0.45 3.43 -2.51
CA LEU A 297 -0.57 4.57 -3.42
C LEU A 297 0.70 4.78 -4.27
N GLU A 298 0.63 5.70 -5.22
CA GLU A 298 1.73 6.06 -6.12
C GLU A 298 1.66 7.53 -6.55
N SER A 299 2.77 8.07 -7.03
CA SER A 299 2.83 9.43 -7.58
C SER A 299 3.82 9.48 -8.75
N SER A 300 3.61 10.41 -9.69
CA SER A 300 4.53 10.62 -10.82
C SER A 300 5.91 11.05 -10.33
N ALA A 301 5.97 11.96 -9.36
CA ALA A 301 7.19 12.42 -8.71
C ALA A 301 7.14 12.18 -7.20
N VAL A 302 8.17 11.54 -6.68
CA VAL A 302 8.34 11.31 -5.24
C VAL A 302 9.65 11.97 -4.78
N ILE A 303 9.53 12.74 -3.69
CA ILE A 303 10.67 13.28 -2.94
C ILE A 303 10.70 12.53 -1.61
N LEU A 304 11.66 11.63 -1.45
CA LEU A 304 11.84 10.87 -0.22
C LEU A 304 12.80 11.63 0.69
N THR A 305 12.33 12.14 1.83
CA THR A 305 13.08 13.00 2.74
C THR A 305 13.43 12.30 4.05
N ASP A 306 14.31 12.91 4.84
CA ASP A 306 14.66 12.48 6.21
C ASP A 306 15.25 11.05 6.28
N ILE A 307 15.98 10.63 5.26
CA ILE A 307 16.61 9.30 5.25
C ILE A 307 17.93 9.39 6.02
N GLU A 308 17.95 8.82 7.22
CA GLU A 308 19.11 8.77 8.13
C GLU A 308 19.76 7.38 8.20
N SER A 309 19.05 6.34 7.74
CA SER A 309 19.53 4.96 7.69
C SER A 309 18.77 4.14 6.66
N TYR A 310 19.40 3.10 6.13
CA TYR A 310 18.82 2.09 5.26
C TYR A 310 18.55 0.75 5.97
N GLU A 311 18.65 0.70 7.30
CA GLU A 311 18.45 -0.54 8.09
C GLU A 311 17.02 -1.08 8.00
N ASP A 312 16.01 -0.20 7.93
CA ASP A 312 14.62 -0.63 7.69
C ASP A 312 14.38 -0.81 6.19
N GLU A 313 14.89 -1.91 5.65
CA GLU A 313 14.77 -2.25 4.22
C GLU A 313 13.32 -2.26 3.74
N LYS A 314 12.36 -2.67 4.59
CA LYS A 314 10.94 -2.72 4.22
C LYS A 314 10.37 -1.32 4.02
N LEU A 315 10.68 -0.41 4.93
CA LEU A 315 10.25 0.98 4.85
C LEU A 315 10.86 1.67 3.63
N ILE A 316 12.15 1.48 3.41
CA ILE A 316 12.86 2.01 2.24
C ILE A 316 12.25 1.46 0.95
N TYR A 317 12.05 0.15 0.84
CA TYR A 317 11.41 -0.47 -0.31
C TYR A 317 10.04 0.14 -0.63
N ILE A 318 9.20 0.34 0.39
CA ILE A 318 7.91 0.98 0.20
C ILE A 318 8.09 2.39 -0.36
N GLY A 319 8.97 3.20 0.23
CA GLY A 319 9.21 4.58 -0.24
C GLY A 319 9.68 4.63 -1.70
N LEU A 320 10.69 3.83 -2.06
CA LEU A 320 11.25 3.78 -3.41
C LEU A 320 10.20 3.37 -4.45
N THR A 321 9.37 2.37 -4.13
CA THR A 321 8.38 1.82 -5.06
C THR A 321 7.17 2.73 -5.31
N ARG A 322 7.03 3.85 -4.60
CA ARG A 322 5.92 4.81 -4.80
C ARG A 322 6.09 5.70 -6.02
N ALA A 323 7.32 5.93 -6.47
CA ALA A 323 7.61 6.78 -7.61
C ALA A 323 7.33 6.07 -8.93
N ARG A 324 6.58 6.72 -9.81
CA ARG A 324 6.36 6.22 -11.17
C ARG A 324 7.48 6.63 -12.13
N ILE A 325 7.89 7.90 -12.10
CA ILE A 325 8.78 8.49 -13.10
C ILE A 325 9.99 9.17 -12.45
N ILE A 326 9.77 10.03 -11.45
CA ILE A 326 10.79 10.85 -10.82
C ILE A 326 10.95 10.42 -9.37
N LEU A 327 12.18 10.12 -8.98
CA LEU A 327 12.54 9.78 -7.61
C LEU A 327 13.76 10.57 -7.17
N ASN A 328 13.60 11.38 -6.12
CA ASN A 328 14.68 12.11 -5.47
C ASN A 328 14.74 11.70 -3.99
N ILE A 329 15.92 11.38 -3.49
CA ILE A 329 16.15 10.86 -2.14
C ILE A 329 17.09 11.81 -1.40
N PHE A 330 16.61 12.37 -0.29
CA PHE A 330 17.40 13.18 0.63
C PHE A 330 17.94 12.30 1.75
N GLU A 331 19.24 12.16 1.81
CA GLU A 331 19.91 11.26 2.74
C GLU A 331 21.07 11.95 3.47
N THR A 332 21.36 11.52 4.70
CA THR A 332 22.56 11.95 5.43
C THR A 332 23.82 11.28 4.87
N LYS A 333 25.02 11.83 5.18
CA LYS A 333 26.29 11.19 4.84
C LYS A 333 26.39 9.77 5.39
N LYS A 334 25.86 9.54 6.61
CA LYS A 334 25.82 8.20 7.21
C LYS A 334 24.96 7.25 6.38
N ALA A 335 23.75 7.65 6.05
CA ALA A 335 22.84 6.85 5.22
C ALA A 335 23.43 6.57 3.82
N SER A 336 24.08 7.55 3.21
CA SER A 336 24.76 7.37 1.92
C SER A 336 25.90 6.33 1.98
N ALA A 337 26.66 6.30 3.07
CA ALA A 337 27.67 5.28 3.28
C ALA A 337 27.07 3.88 3.47
N GLU A 338 25.98 3.76 4.23
CA GLU A 338 25.20 2.51 4.38
C GLU A 338 24.68 2.01 3.02
N ARG A 339 24.05 2.89 2.23
CA ARG A 339 23.57 2.56 0.88
C ARG A 339 24.68 2.08 -0.04
N THR A 340 25.83 2.76 -0.01
CA THR A 340 26.99 2.37 -0.82
C THR A 340 27.50 0.97 -0.44
N LYS A 341 27.50 0.65 0.85
CA LYS A 341 27.87 -0.67 1.34
C LYS A 341 26.89 -1.73 0.86
N LEU A 342 25.58 -1.49 1.00
CA LEU A 342 24.55 -2.39 0.49
C LEU A 342 24.70 -2.66 -1.01
N PHE A 343 24.92 -1.61 -1.80
CA PHE A 343 25.14 -1.74 -3.24
C PHE A 343 26.34 -2.66 -3.57
N VAL A 344 27.46 -2.53 -2.88
CA VAL A 344 28.63 -3.37 -3.09
C VAL A 344 28.34 -4.83 -2.70
N GLU A 345 27.74 -5.04 -1.54
CA GLU A 345 27.38 -6.38 -1.04
C GLU A 345 26.39 -7.11 -1.98
N ARG A 346 25.37 -6.40 -2.47
CA ARG A 346 24.36 -6.96 -3.40
C ARG A 346 24.99 -7.36 -4.74
N ARG A 347 25.89 -6.53 -5.28
CA ARG A 347 26.59 -6.86 -6.54
C ARG A 347 27.54 -8.02 -6.42
N LEU A 348 28.24 -8.16 -5.30
CA LEU A 348 29.12 -9.31 -5.07
C LEU A 348 28.32 -10.61 -4.95
N ASN A 349 27.14 -10.57 -4.35
CA ASN A 349 26.28 -11.75 -4.20
C ASN A 349 25.54 -12.15 -5.49
N ASN A 350 25.28 -11.20 -6.39
CA ASN A 350 24.60 -11.46 -7.68
C ASN A 350 25.55 -11.76 -8.83
N GLY A 351 26.86 -11.66 -8.64
CA GLY A 351 27.89 -11.88 -9.66
C GLY A 351 28.62 -13.24 -9.55
N GLY A 352 28.11 -14.17 -8.72
CA GLY A 352 28.64 -15.52 -8.56
C GLY A 352 27.87 -16.58 -9.35
#